data_0562532c16b46c6287975546f1f7f15a
#
_entry.id   0562532c16b46c6287975546f1f7f15a
#
_cell.length_a   1.000
_cell.length_b   1.000
_cell.length_c   1.000
_cell.angle_alpha   90.00
_cell.angle_beta   90.00
_cell.angle_gamma   90.00
#
_symmetry.space_group_name_H-M   'P 1'
#
loop_
_entity.id
_entity.type
_entity.pdbx_description
1 polymer ?
#
loop_
_entity_poly.entity_id
_entity_poly.type
_entity_poly.pdbx_seq_one_letter_code
_entity_poly.pdbx_strand_id
1 'polypeptide(L)'
;MVTAVAGRLKAAGLVAAMGVPFMARCIDLVLFREDEMHAIEFKLSDWRRGIVQARDHLLGADYAYVCLPVRQPSDALIAACEESGVGLLMFDPEGTEPFQQEAPPIRSPEIWGPGRTWLKEAALAGVHEGEQDGSPAV
;
A
#
# COMPACT_ATOMS: atom_id res chain seq x y z
N MET A 1 -11.61 -0.97 -5.45
CA MET A 1 -10.24 -0.66 -5.89
C MET A 1 -9.19 -1.55 -5.21
N VAL A 2 -9.16 -1.59 -3.91
CA VAL A 2 -8.18 -2.41 -3.16
C VAL A 2 -8.22 -3.88 -3.55
N THR A 3 -9.41 -4.49 -3.57
CA THR A 3 -9.59 -5.91 -3.91
C THR A 3 -9.06 -6.21 -5.32
N ALA A 4 -9.32 -5.34 -6.27
CA ALA A 4 -8.87 -5.52 -7.65
C ALA A 4 -7.35 -5.46 -7.75
N VAL A 5 -6.72 -4.51 -7.06
CA VAL A 5 -5.25 -4.40 -7.02
C VAL A 5 -4.64 -5.62 -6.35
N ALA A 6 -5.18 -6.03 -5.20
CA ALA A 6 -4.70 -7.21 -4.49
C ALA A 6 -4.78 -8.46 -5.37
N GLY A 7 -5.86 -8.63 -6.11
CA GLY A 7 -6.02 -9.73 -7.04
C GLY A 7 -4.97 -9.74 -8.15
N ARG A 8 -4.68 -8.58 -8.71
CA ARG A 8 -3.64 -8.45 -9.74
C ARG A 8 -2.25 -8.73 -9.21
N LEU A 9 -1.96 -8.28 -7.98
CA LEU A 9 -0.67 -8.54 -7.33
C LEU A 9 -0.48 -10.04 -7.09
N LYS A 10 -1.50 -10.72 -6.58
CA LYS A 10 -1.46 -12.17 -6.37
C LYS A 10 -1.28 -12.92 -7.69
N ALA A 11 -1.98 -12.49 -8.74
CA ALA A 11 -1.84 -13.09 -10.07
C ALA A 11 -0.41 -12.92 -10.63
N ALA A 12 0.27 -11.84 -10.24
CA ALA A 12 1.67 -11.61 -10.60
C ALA A 12 2.66 -12.34 -9.69
N GLY A 13 2.19 -13.15 -8.76
CA GLY A 13 3.04 -13.92 -7.85
C GLY A 13 3.54 -13.14 -6.64
N LEU A 14 2.96 -11.98 -6.36
CA LEU A 14 3.38 -11.16 -5.22
C LEU A 14 2.55 -11.47 -3.98
N VAL A 15 3.15 -11.29 -2.81
CA VAL A 15 2.51 -11.54 -1.53
C VAL A 15 1.96 -10.22 -0.98
N ALA A 16 0.65 -10.20 -0.68
CA ALA A 16 -0.02 -9.00 -0.21
C ALA A 16 -1.09 -9.33 0.83
N ALA A 17 -1.34 -8.40 1.75
CA ALA A 17 -2.39 -8.50 2.75
C ALA A 17 -3.24 -7.23 2.74
N MET A 18 -4.58 -7.38 2.82
CA MET A 18 -5.51 -6.26 2.88
C MET A 18 -5.93 -5.98 4.33
N GLY A 19 -6.22 -4.70 4.61
CA GLY A 19 -6.80 -4.30 5.89
C GLY A 19 -5.94 -4.65 7.09
N VAL A 20 -4.63 -4.35 7.02
CA VAL A 20 -3.68 -4.73 8.06
C VAL A 20 -3.73 -3.71 9.20
N PRO A 21 -4.05 -4.14 10.44
CA PRO A 21 -4.04 -3.21 11.57
C PRO A 21 -2.62 -2.75 11.88
N PHE A 22 -2.48 -1.45 12.06
CA PHE A 22 -1.20 -0.85 12.45
C PHE A 22 -1.43 0.42 13.24
N MET A 23 -0.91 0.45 14.48
CA MET A 23 -1.16 1.52 15.43
C MET A 23 -2.69 1.63 15.66
N ALA A 24 -3.26 2.80 15.63
CA ALA A 24 -4.70 2.98 15.80
C ALA A 24 -5.49 2.95 14.49
N ARG A 25 -4.89 2.45 13.41
CA ARG A 25 -5.47 2.48 12.06
C ARG A 25 -5.32 1.14 11.35
N CYS A 26 -5.92 1.05 10.16
CA CYS A 26 -5.68 -0.07 9.25
C CYS A 26 -4.98 0.43 8.01
N ILE A 27 -4.00 -0.32 7.53
CA ILE A 27 -3.37 -0.09 6.24
C ILE A 27 -4.20 -0.84 5.19
N ASP A 28 -4.63 -0.15 4.14
CA ASP A 28 -5.49 -0.76 3.12
C ASP A 28 -4.85 -1.98 2.46
N LEU A 29 -3.56 -1.88 2.15
CA LEU A 29 -2.84 -2.98 1.51
C LEU A 29 -1.36 -2.92 1.91
N VAL A 30 -0.80 -4.06 2.31
CA VAL A 30 0.64 -4.21 2.52
C VAL A 30 1.15 -5.23 1.51
N LEU A 31 2.12 -4.80 0.70
CA LEU A 31 2.77 -5.64 -0.30
C LEU A 31 4.18 -6.00 0.20
N PHE A 32 4.52 -7.27 0.11
CA PHE A 32 5.88 -7.75 0.38
C PHE A 32 6.64 -7.91 -0.92
N ARG A 33 7.81 -7.30 -0.99
CA ARG A 33 8.78 -7.52 -2.07
C ARG A 33 10.11 -7.85 -1.41
N GLU A 34 10.50 -9.12 -1.51
CA GLU A 34 11.63 -9.64 -0.75
C GLU A 34 11.39 -9.40 0.75
N ASP A 35 12.29 -8.71 1.45
CA ASP A 35 12.14 -8.39 2.86
C ASP A 35 11.54 -7.00 3.10
N GLU A 36 11.10 -6.33 2.04
CA GLU A 36 10.55 -4.99 2.14
C GLU A 36 9.04 -5.00 2.24
N MET A 37 8.51 -4.13 3.10
CA MET A 37 7.07 -3.89 3.20
C MET A 37 6.72 -2.57 2.54
N HIS A 38 5.75 -2.62 1.65
CA HIS A 38 5.21 -1.46 0.94
C HIS A 38 3.76 -1.27 1.38
N ALA A 39 3.49 -0.17 2.07
CA ALA A 39 2.14 0.16 2.56
C ALA A 39 1.45 1.08 1.55
N ILE A 40 0.23 0.73 1.16
CA ILE A 40 -0.51 1.47 0.14
C ILE A 40 -1.84 1.93 0.72
N GLU A 41 -2.09 3.24 0.69
CA GLU A 41 -3.37 3.86 1.01
C GLU A 41 -4.14 4.14 -0.27
N PHE A 42 -5.41 3.75 -0.30
CA PHE A 42 -6.27 3.98 -1.45
C PHE A 42 -7.23 5.12 -1.17
N LYS A 43 -7.32 6.08 -2.09
CA LYS A 43 -8.24 7.21 -2.00
C LYS A 43 -8.96 7.40 -3.33
N LEU A 44 -10.23 7.79 -3.25
CA LEU A 44 -10.99 8.15 -4.44
C LEU A 44 -10.77 9.62 -4.81
N SER A 45 -10.60 10.47 -3.80
CA SER A 45 -10.42 11.91 -3.99
C SER A 45 -9.44 12.52 -2.99
N ASP A 46 -9.76 12.64 -1.75
CA ASP A 46 -9.02 13.36 -0.71
C ASP A 46 -7.55 12.88 -0.56
N TRP A 47 -6.73 13.21 -1.55
CA TRP A 47 -5.35 12.76 -1.60
C TRP A 47 -4.44 13.40 -0.54
N ARG A 48 -4.77 14.61 -0.08
CA ARG A 48 -3.98 15.27 0.99
C ARG A 48 -4.06 14.47 2.27
N ARG A 49 -5.25 14.01 2.62
CA ARG A 49 -5.45 13.14 3.77
C ARG A 49 -4.77 11.78 3.55
N GLY A 50 -4.83 11.27 2.34
CA GLY A 50 -4.16 10.02 1.97
C GLY A 50 -2.65 10.08 2.19
N ILE A 51 -2.01 11.18 1.83
CA ILE A 51 -0.58 11.38 2.04
C ILE A 51 -0.25 11.39 3.55
N VAL A 52 -1.05 12.08 4.36
CA VAL A 52 -0.84 12.11 5.82
C VAL A 52 -0.96 10.70 6.40
N GLN A 53 -1.96 9.94 5.98
CA GLN A 53 -2.15 8.56 6.43
C GLN A 53 -1.01 7.66 5.96
N ALA A 54 -0.57 7.80 4.72
CA ALA A 54 0.55 7.03 4.18
C ALA A 54 1.86 7.30 4.94
N ARG A 55 2.10 8.55 5.30
CA ARG A 55 3.29 8.90 6.09
C ARG A 55 3.31 8.22 7.45
N ASP A 56 2.15 8.08 8.09
CA ASP A 56 2.07 7.41 9.40
C ASP A 56 2.52 5.95 9.29
N HIS A 57 2.33 5.31 8.13
CA HIS A 57 2.73 3.91 7.93
C HIS A 57 4.25 3.74 7.85
N LEU A 58 5.00 4.81 7.62
CA LEU A 58 6.46 4.76 7.55
C LEU A 58 7.13 4.46 8.89
N LEU A 59 6.39 4.47 9.98
CA LEU A 59 6.91 3.99 11.27
C LEU A 59 7.17 2.49 11.26
N GLY A 60 6.52 1.74 10.38
CA GLY A 60 6.67 0.28 10.29
C GLY A 60 7.02 -0.23 8.91
N ALA A 61 6.57 0.43 7.86
CA ALA A 61 6.81 0.01 6.47
C ALA A 61 8.05 0.70 5.89
N ASP A 62 8.71 0.01 4.96
CA ASP A 62 9.90 0.56 4.29
C ASP A 62 9.52 1.67 3.31
N TYR A 63 8.38 1.51 2.63
CA TYR A 63 7.86 2.48 1.67
C TYR A 63 6.37 2.65 1.86
N ALA A 64 5.87 3.84 1.62
CA ALA A 64 4.44 4.13 1.66
C ALA A 64 4.00 4.84 0.39
N TYR A 65 2.76 4.58 -0.02
CA TYR A 65 2.19 5.09 -1.27
C TYR A 65 0.76 5.54 -1.03
N VAL A 66 0.32 6.48 -1.85
CA VAL A 66 -1.11 6.73 -2.04
C VAL A 66 -1.48 6.27 -3.45
N CYS A 67 -2.61 5.57 -3.56
CA CYS A 67 -3.12 5.07 -4.84
C CYS A 67 -4.48 5.68 -5.13
N LEU A 68 -4.63 6.21 -6.34
CA LEU A 68 -5.85 6.90 -6.80
C LEU A 68 -6.36 6.25 -8.09
N PRO A 69 -7.66 6.37 -8.40
CA PRO A 69 -8.15 5.92 -9.70
C PRO A 69 -7.47 6.67 -10.84
N VAL A 70 -7.45 6.06 -12.03
CA VAL A 70 -6.83 6.66 -13.18
C VAL A 70 -7.35 8.06 -13.42
N ARG A 71 -6.45 9.01 -13.37
CA ARG A 71 -6.61 10.41 -13.73
C ARG A 71 -5.24 10.92 -14.12
N GLN A 72 -5.24 12.04 -14.80
CA GLN A 72 -3.99 12.76 -14.96
C GLN A 72 -3.68 13.43 -13.60
N PRO A 73 -2.59 13.06 -12.92
CA PRO A 73 -2.28 13.65 -11.63
C PRO A 73 -1.94 15.13 -11.80
N SER A 74 -2.39 15.96 -10.84
CA SER A 74 -2.04 17.37 -10.84
C SER A 74 -0.59 17.56 -10.39
N ASP A 75 0.02 18.68 -10.81
CA ASP A 75 1.36 19.02 -10.35
C ASP A 75 1.42 19.18 -8.84
N ALA A 76 0.34 19.69 -8.22
CA ALA A 76 0.25 19.82 -6.78
C ALA A 76 0.29 18.46 -6.06
N LEU A 77 -0.40 17.47 -6.61
CA LEU A 77 -0.39 16.11 -6.07
C LEU A 77 0.99 15.49 -6.16
N ILE A 78 1.62 15.58 -7.32
CA ILE A 78 2.97 15.04 -7.53
C ILE A 78 3.97 15.70 -6.57
N ALA A 79 3.95 17.03 -6.47
CA ALA A 79 4.83 17.78 -5.58
C ALA A 79 4.61 17.41 -4.11
N ALA A 80 3.36 17.26 -3.68
CA ALA A 80 3.05 16.88 -2.30
C ALA A 80 3.57 15.47 -1.96
N CYS A 81 3.46 14.53 -2.88
CA CYS A 81 4.01 13.19 -2.71
C CYS A 81 5.53 13.23 -2.61
N GLU A 82 6.19 13.95 -3.50
CA GLU A 82 7.64 14.07 -3.50
C GLU A 82 8.16 14.72 -2.22
N GLU A 83 7.52 15.79 -1.75
CA GLU A 83 7.90 16.47 -0.50
C GLU A 83 7.73 15.58 0.72
N SER A 84 6.75 14.70 0.69
CA SER A 84 6.43 13.83 1.81
C SER A 84 7.18 12.50 1.79
N GLY A 85 7.87 12.18 0.70
CA GLY A 85 8.53 10.89 0.54
C GLY A 85 7.56 9.74 0.30
N VAL A 86 6.32 10.04 -0.06
CA VAL A 86 5.27 9.06 -0.35
C VAL A 86 5.20 8.85 -1.86
N GLY A 87 5.14 7.59 -2.28
CA GLY A 87 4.97 7.26 -3.69
C GLY A 87 3.55 7.53 -4.17
N LEU A 88 3.39 7.81 -5.46
CA LEU A 88 2.08 8.01 -6.08
C LEU A 88 1.83 6.90 -7.09
N LEU A 89 0.73 6.18 -6.88
CA LEU A 89 0.28 5.11 -7.75
C LEU A 89 -1.08 5.47 -8.34
N MET A 90 -1.28 5.14 -9.61
CA MET A 90 -2.56 5.31 -10.28
C MET A 90 -3.09 3.93 -10.67
N PHE A 91 -4.36 3.68 -10.33
CA PHE A 91 -5.03 2.42 -10.62
C PHE A 91 -5.95 2.56 -11.83
N ASP A 92 -5.79 1.66 -12.81
CA ASP A 92 -6.67 1.57 -13.97
C ASP A 92 -7.50 0.28 -13.86
N PRO A 93 -8.82 0.39 -13.62
CA PRO A 93 -9.66 -0.81 -13.53
C PRO A 93 -9.71 -1.62 -14.82
N GLU A 94 -9.47 -1.00 -15.97
CA GLU A 94 -9.47 -1.68 -17.25
C GLU A 94 -8.10 -2.17 -17.69
N GLY A 95 -7.05 -1.76 -16.96
CA GLY A 95 -5.68 -2.16 -17.25
C GLY A 95 -5.36 -3.55 -16.74
N THR A 96 -4.29 -4.13 -17.24
CA THR A 96 -3.77 -5.43 -16.79
C THR A 96 -2.74 -5.29 -15.68
N GLU A 97 -2.05 -4.17 -15.63
CA GLU A 97 -1.07 -3.89 -14.59
C GLU A 97 -1.77 -3.56 -13.26
N PRO A 98 -1.20 -3.92 -12.12
CA PRO A 98 -1.78 -3.57 -10.82
C PRO A 98 -1.98 -2.06 -10.67
N PHE A 99 -0.98 -1.29 -11.04
CA PHE A 99 -1.01 0.17 -10.99
C PHE A 99 0.16 0.75 -11.79
N GLN A 100 0.10 2.05 -12.06
CA GLN A 100 1.22 2.80 -12.64
C GLN A 100 1.82 3.70 -11.57
N GLN A 101 3.14 3.75 -11.49
CA GLN A 101 3.84 4.63 -10.56
C GLN A 101 4.11 5.97 -11.23
N GLU A 102 3.54 7.05 -10.65
CA GLU A 102 3.70 8.41 -11.15
C GLU A 102 4.75 9.20 -10.37
N ALA A 103 5.02 8.80 -9.13
CA ALA A 103 6.10 9.36 -8.33
C ALA A 103 6.72 8.27 -7.47
N PRO A 104 8.05 8.21 -7.35
CA PRO A 104 8.70 7.19 -6.55
C PRO A 104 8.60 7.51 -5.06
N PRO A 105 8.52 6.50 -4.19
CA PRO A 105 8.61 6.70 -2.76
C PRO A 105 10.06 6.85 -2.33
N ILE A 106 10.27 7.35 -1.12
CA ILE A 106 11.57 7.37 -0.47
C ILE A 106 11.54 6.34 0.67
N ARG A 107 12.60 5.55 0.81
CA ARG A 107 12.71 4.60 1.91
C ARG A 107 12.55 5.32 3.23
N SER A 108 11.76 4.74 4.13
CA SER A 108 11.44 5.36 5.42
C SER A 108 12.70 5.67 6.22
N PRO A 109 12.91 6.93 6.64
CA PRO A 109 14.00 7.28 7.55
C PRO A 109 13.61 7.15 9.02
N GLU A 110 12.37 6.78 9.31
CA GLU A 110 11.78 6.85 10.65
C GLU A 110 11.28 5.52 11.18
N ILE A 111 11.80 4.40 10.69
CA ILE A 111 11.35 3.09 11.15
C ILE A 111 11.57 2.94 12.65
N TRP A 112 10.46 2.66 13.35
CA TRP A 112 10.47 2.27 14.74
C TRP A 112 10.48 0.74 14.82
N GLY A 113 11.58 0.16 15.34
CA GLY A 113 11.79 -1.29 15.33
C GLY A 113 10.62 -2.12 15.83
N PRO A 114 10.07 -1.83 17.04
CA PRO A 114 8.87 -2.55 17.51
C PRO A 114 7.67 -2.41 16.59
N GLY A 115 7.46 -1.24 16.01
CA GLY A 115 6.38 -1.01 15.06
C GLY A 115 6.56 -1.84 13.78
N ARG A 116 7.77 -1.94 13.27
CA ARG A 116 8.08 -2.77 12.11
C ARG A 116 7.81 -4.25 12.38
N THR A 117 8.26 -4.75 13.52
CA THR A 117 8.02 -6.13 13.91
C THR A 117 6.53 -6.42 14.03
N TRP A 118 5.80 -5.55 14.69
CA TRP A 118 4.35 -5.68 14.83
C TRP A 118 3.64 -5.66 13.49
N LEU A 119 3.99 -4.70 12.62
CA LEU A 119 3.39 -4.61 11.29
C LEU A 119 3.65 -5.86 10.47
N LYS A 120 4.88 -6.36 10.48
CA LYS A 120 5.26 -7.56 9.75
C LYS A 120 4.43 -8.76 10.21
N GLU A 121 4.30 -8.96 11.51
CA GLU A 121 3.50 -10.05 12.07
C GLU A 121 2.02 -9.94 11.68
N ALA A 122 1.46 -8.74 11.80
CA ALA A 122 0.06 -8.49 11.45
C ALA A 122 -0.19 -8.72 9.95
N ALA A 123 0.72 -8.25 9.11
CA ALA A 123 0.61 -8.42 7.66
C ALA A 123 0.73 -9.90 7.26
N LEU A 124 1.68 -10.62 7.83
CA LEU A 124 1.82 -12.06 7.56
C LEU A 124 0.61 -12.85 8.01
N ALA A 125 0.02 -12.50 9.16
CA ALA A 125 -1.23 -13.11 9.61
C ALA A 125 -2.36 -12.85 8.62
N GLY A 126 -2.44 -11.65 8.07
CA GLY A 126 -3.43 -11.29 7.05
C GLY A 126 -3.26 -12.08 5.76
N VAL A 127 -2.04 -12.35 5.34
CA VAL A 127 -1.75 -13.19 4.18
C VAL A 127 -2.27 -14.61 4.42
N HIS A 128 -1.98 -15.19 5.58
CA HIS A 128 -2.44 -16.55 5.91
C HIS A 128 -3.96 -16.64 5.99
N GLU A 129 -4.62 -15.66 6.58
CA GLU A 129 -6.08 -15.60 6.60
C GLU A 129 -6.66 -15.54 5.19
N GLY A 130 -6.07 -14.72 4.33
CA GLY A 130 -6.48 -14.62 2.93
C GLY A 130 -6.30 -15.92 2.18
N GLU A 131 -5.23 -16.65 2.44
CA GLU A 131 -5.00 -17.97 1.85
C GLU A 131 -6.05 -18.99 2.32
N GLN A 132 -6.40 -18.98 3.62
CA GLN A 132 -7.41 -19.86 4.17
C GLN A 132 -8.79 -19.55 3.61
N ASP A 133 -9.14 -18.27 3.52
CA ASP A 133 -10.42 -17.82 2.97
C ASP A 133 -10.49 -18.06 1.45
N GLY A 134 -9.36 -17.95 0.79
CA GLY A 134 -9.23 -18.24 -0.63
C GLY A 134 -9.08 -19.73 -0.92
N SER A 135 -8.95 -20.54 0.10
CA SER A 135 -9.03 -21.96 -0.02
C SER A 135 -10.39 -22.28 -0.59
N PRO A 136 -10.45 -22.86 -1.75
CA PRO A 136 -11.69 -23.18 -2.36
C PRO A 136 -12.38 -24.18 -1.52
N ALA A 137 -13.01 -23.72 -0.61
CA ALA A 137 -13.99 -24.54 0.02
C ALA A 137 -14.92 -25.00 -1.06
N VAL A 138 -14.30 -25.22 -2.08
CA VAL A 138 -15.09 -25.59 -3.06
C VAL A 138 -15.37 -26.85 -3.40
#